data_7633129d8a06718000892b23ea16b84b
#
_entry.id   7633129d8a06718000892b23ea16b84b
#
_cell.length_a   1.000
_cell.length_b   1.000
_cell.length_c   1.000
_cell.angle_alpha   90.00
_cell.angle_beta   90.00
_cell.angle_gamma   90.00
#
_symmetry.space_group_name_H-M   'P 1'
#
loop_
_entity.id
_entity.type
_entity.pdbx_description
1 polymer ?
#
loop_
_entity_poly.entity_id
_entity_poly.type
_entity_poly.pdbx_seq_one_letter_code
_entity_poly.pdbx_strand_id
1 'polypeptide(L)'
;MQGKIALVTGATRGIGRAVAEELVSKGAFVIGTATSEKGAESISAYLGEKGKGLVLNVADQASINAVLEQIKQEFGDIDILVNNAGITRDNLLMRMKDEEWFDILQTNLSSVYHLSKAILRTMMKKRFGRIINIGSVVGSMGNAGQTNYCAAKAGLIGFSKALAKEVASRGITVNVVAPGFIATDMTDVLSEELKNNLLTQIPAGRLGEPKDIAKAVAFLASEDASYINGTTLHVNGGMYMS
;
A
#
# COMPACT_ATOMS: atom_id res chain seq x y z
N MET A 1 12.44 -14.29 -0.20
CA MET A 1 12.06 -13.61 1.09
C MET A 1 11.91 -14.59 2.24
N GLN A 2 12.59 -15.73 2.17
CA GLN A 2 12.45 -16.80 3.15
C GLN A 2 12.72 -16.29 4.58
N GLY A 3 11.82 -16.61 5.51
CA GLY A 3 11.92 -16.21 6.91
C GLY A 3 11.67 -14.73 7.22
N LYS A 4 11.21 -13.94 6.25
CA LYS A 4 10.83 -12.53 6.44
C LYS A 4 9.37 -12.43 6.84
N ILE A 5 9.07 -11.50 7.74
CA ILE A 5 7.71 -11.19 8.18
C ILE A 5 7.24 -9.93 7.44
N ALA A 6 6.14 -10.05 6.71
CA ALA A 6 5.54 -8.95 5.96
C ALA A 6 4.18 -8.56 6.54
N LEU A 7 3.98 -7.27 6.77
CA LEU A 7 2.67 -6.68 7.11
C LEU A 7 2.09 -6.02 5.87
N VAL A 8 0.90 -6.44 5.45
CA VAL A 8 0.16 -5.86 4.32
C VAL A 8 -1.18 -5.31 4.82
N THR A 9 -1.34 -3.99 4.79
CA THR A 9 -2.60 -3.38 5.23
C THR A 9 -3.67 -3.44 4.13
N GLY A 10 -4.93 -3.72 4.50
CA GLY A 10 -6.05 -3.79 3.54
C GLY A 10 -5.94 -4.96 2.57
N ALA A 11 -5.71 -6.18 3.08
CA ALA A 11 -5.41 -7.38 2.30
C ALA A 11 -6.62 -8.25 1.96
N THR A 12 -7.86 -7.78 2.17
CA THR A 12 -9.07 -8.59 1.93
C THR A 12 -9.34 -8.87 0.45
N ARG A 13 -8.98 -7.96 -0.43
CA ARG A 13 -9.26 -8.02 -1.88
C ARG A 13 -8.30 -7.15 -2.70
N GLY A 14 -8.47 -7.18 -4.02
CA GLY A 14 -7.79 -6.29 -4.96
C GLY A 14 -6.27 -6.34 -4.84
N ILE A 15 -5.64 -5.17 -4.86
CA ILE A 15 -4.18 -5.04 -4.81
C ILE A 15 -3.60 -5.66 -3.53
N GLY A 16 -4.21 -5.37 -2.36
CA GLY A 16 -3.69 -5.86 -1.08
C GLY A 16 -3.65 -7.38 -0.99
N ARG A 17 -4.70 -8.05 -1.47
CA ARG A 17 -4.74 -9.52 -1.55
C ARG A 17 -3.68 -10.07 -2.50
N ALA A 18 -3.61 -9.51 -3.71
CA ALA A 18 -2.62 -9.95 -4.69
C ALA A 18 -1.17 -9.77 -4.19
N VAL A 19 -0.90 -8.66 -3.48
CA VAL A 19 0.40 -8.42 -2.82
C VAL A 19 0.67 -9.47 -1.75
N ALA A 20 -0.30 -9.78 -0.89
CA ALA A 20 -0.13 -10.78 0.15
C ALA A 20 0.17 -12.17 -0.44
N GLU A 21 -0.59 -12.60 -1.44
CA GLU A 21 -0.38 -13.86 -2.16
C GLU A 21 1.00 -13.91 -2.85
N GLU A 22 1.42 -12.82 -3.49
CA GLU A 22 2.73 -12.76 -4.17
C GLU A 22 3.89 -12.82 -3.16
N LEU A 23 3.81 -12.11 -2.03
CA LEU A 23 4.84 -12.16 -0.98
C LEU A 23 4.95 -13.57 -0.37
N VAL A 24 3.82 -14.24 -0.15
CA VAL A 24 3.79 -15.65 0.28
C VAL A 24 4.48 -16.54 -0.75
N SER A 25 4.21 -16.36 -2.04
CA SER A 25 4.85 -17.13 -3.11
C SER A 25 6.37 -16.97 -3.14
N LYS A 26 6.88 -15.83 -2.65
CA LYS A 26 8.32 -15.52 -2.50
C LYS A 26 8.90 -15.98 -1.15
N GLY A 27 8.12 -16.69 -0.33
CA GLY A 27 8.57 -17.30 0.92
C GLY A 27 8.48 -16.41 2.17
N ALA A 28 7.81 -15.27 2.11
CA ALA A 28 7.52 -14.48 3.30
C ALA A 28 6.37 -15.09 4.11
N PHE A 29 6.41 -14.91 5.44
CA PHE A 29 5.24 -15.07 6.28
C PHE A 29 4.46 -13.76 6.26
N VAL A 30 3.19 -13.79 5.86
CA VAL A 30 2.42 -12.56 5.61
C VAL A 30 1.33 -12.36 6.66
N ILE A 31 1.32 -11.18 7.26
CA ILE A 31 0.22 -10.71 8.09
C ILE A 31 -0.58 -9.71 7.24
N GLY A 32 -1.77 -10.13 6.85
CA GLY A 32 -2.72 -9.26 6.14
C GLY A 32 -3.72 -8.65 7.10
N THR A 33 -4.15 -7.41 6.86
CA THR A 33 -5.15 -6.80 7.74
C THR A 33 -6.44 -6.42 7.05
N ALA A 34 -7.51 -6.42 7.83
CA ALA A 34 -8.86 -6.01 7.46
C ALA A 34 -9.46 -5.15 8.57
N THR A 35 -10.53 -4.41 8.28
CA THR A 35 -11.25 -3.61 9.27
C THR A 35 -12.31 -4.41 10.06
N SER A 36 -12.51 -5.70 9.74
CA SER A 36 -13.50 -6.58 10.40
C SER A 36 -12.94 -7.98 10.64
N GLU A 37 -13.48 -8.67 11.63
CA GLU A 37 -13.14 -10.07 11.95
C GLU A 37 -13.36 -10.98 10.74
N LYS A 38 -14.52 -10.88 10.06
CA LYS A 38 -14.79 -11.65 8.85
C LYS A 38 -13.75 -11.45 7.76
N GLY A 39 -13.24 -10.20 7.62
CA GLY A 39 -12.17 -9.89 6.68
C GLY A 39 -10.85 -10.55 7.09
N ALA A 40 -10.51 -10.52 8.38
CA ALA A 40 -9.31 -11.17 8.92
C ALA A 40 -9.36 -12.69 8.78
N GLU A 41 -10.52 -13.32 9.04
CA GLU A 41 -10.74 -14.74 8.81
C GLU A 41 -10.56 -15.11 7.33
N SER A 42 -11.13 -14.33 6.41
CA SER A 42 -10.95 -14.54 4.97
C SER A 42 -9.49 -14.46 4.55
N ILE A 43 -8.72 -13.53 5.13
CA ILE A 43 -7.27 -13.41 4.88
C ILE A 43 -6.54 -14.65 5.39
N SER A 44 -6.82 -15.08 6.62
CA SER A 44 -6.24 -16.29 7.19
C SER A 44 -6.54 -17.52 6.33
N ALA A 45 -7.75 -17.62 5.82
CA ALA A 45 -8.20 -18.75 4.99
C ALA A 45 -7.38 -18.87 3.69
N TYR A 46 -7.15 -17.75 2.96
CA TYR A 46 -6.40 -17.82 1.70
C TYR A 46 -4.87 -17.86 1.89
N LEU A 47 -4.34 -17.34 3.00
CA LEU A 47 -2.90 -17.43 3.30
C LEU A 47 -2.51 -18.80 3.86
N GLY A 48 -3.43 -19.53 4.49
CA GLY A 48 -3.18 -20.82 5.11
C GLY A 48 -2.08 -20.73 6.19
N GLU A 49 -1.19 -21.72 6.20
CA GLU A 49 -0.08 -21.80 7.16
C GLU A 49 1.02 -20.74 6.94
N LYS A 50 0.97 -20.02 5.83
CA LYS A 50 2.00 -19.05 5.43
C LYS A 50 1.65 -17.61 5.83
N GLY A 51 0.57 -17.41 6.58
CA GLY A 51 0.19 -16.08 7.04
C GLY A 51 -1.00 -16.07 7.97
N LYS A 52 -1.36 -14.87 8.39
CA LYS A 52 -2.45 -14.61 9.33
C LYS A 52 -3.20 -13.33 8.95
N GLY A 53 -4.51 -13.35 9.08
CA GLY A 53 -5.35 -12.16 9.01
C GLY A 53 -5.56 -11.57 10.41
N LEU A 54 -5.42 -10.26 10.55
CA LEU A 54 -5.69 -9.52 11.79
C LEU A 54 -6.62 -8.34 11.52
N VAL A 55 -7.36 -7.93 12.55
CA VAL A 55 -8.21 -6.74 12.47
C VAL A 55 -7.37 -5.50 12.74
N LEU A 56 -7.41 -4.53 11.83
CA LEU A 56 -6.71 -3.26 11.97
C LEU A 56 -7.52 -2.13 11.33
N ASN A 57 -7.88 -1.14 12.12
CA ASN A 57 -8.28 0.16 11.61
C ASN A 57 -7.05 1.08 11.58
N VAL A 58 -6.53 1.35 10.38
CA VAL A 58 -5.32 2.19 10.21
C VAL A 58 -5.54 3.67 10.57
N ALA A 59 -6.79 4.12 10.67
CA ALA A 59 -7.13 5.47 11.10
C ALA A 59 -7.15 5.62 12.65
N ASP A 60 -7.06 4.50 13.39
CA ASP A 60 -7.08 4.48 14.84
C ASP A 60 -5.71 4.08 15.42
N GLN A 61 -5.09 5.01 16.15
CA GLN A 61 -3.77 4.78 16.76
C GLN A 61 -3.78 3.66 17.79
N ALA A 62 -4.87 3.49 18.55
CA ALA A 62 -4.98 2.42 19.54
C ALA A 62 -5.02 1.05 18.85
N SER A 63 -5.78 0.94 17.74
CA SER A 63 -5.82 -0.25 16.89
C SER A 63 -4.44 -0.57 16.29
N ILE A 64 -3.71 0.43 15.80
CA ILE A 64 -2.34 0.26 15.29
C ILE A 64 -1.43 -0.32 16.39
N ASN A 65 -1.43 0.29 17.58
CA ASN A 65 -0.56 -0.12 18.68
C ASN A 65 -0.85 -1.56 19.11
N ALA A 66 -2.14 -1.92 19.24
CA ALA A 66 -2.56 -3.25 19.67
C ALA A 66 -2.13 -4.33 18.66
N VAL A 67 -2.36 -4.09 17.35
CA VAL A 67 -1.97 -5.06 16.31
C VAL A 67 -0.46 -5.22 16.20
N LEU A 68 0.31 -4.13 16.27
CA LEU A 68 1.77 -4.23 16.20
C LEU A 68 2.35 -4.96 17.40
N GLU A 69 1.80 -4.78 18.60
CA GLU A 69 2.21 -5.53 19.79
C GLU A 69 1.86 -7.01 19.65
N GLN A 70 0.66 -7.35 19.20
CA GLN A 70 0.25 -8.72 18.91
C GLN A 70 1.19 -9.37 17.88
N ILE A 71 1.49 -8.71 16.77
CA ILE A 71 2.40 -9.22 15.74
C ILE A 71 3.76 -9.53 16.34
N LYS A 72 4.28 -8.61 17.16
CA LYS A 72 5.59 -8.79 17.78
C LYS A 72 5.64 -9.98 18.74
N GLN A 73 4.58 -10.20 19.50
CA GLN A 73 4.49 -11.30 20.47
C GLN A 73 4.32 -12.66 19.80
N GLU A 74 3.48 -12.74 18.75
CA GLU A 74 3.11 -14.01 18.14
C GLU A 74 4.06 -14.43 17.00
N PHE A 75 4.56 -13.47 16.22
CA PHE A 75 5.29 -13.74 14.98
C PHE A 75 6.70 -13.14 14.98
N GLY A 76 6.93 -12.06 15.72
CA GLY A 76 8.21 -11.36 15.77
C GLY A 76 8.20 -10.00 15.06
N ASP A 77 9.39 -9.51 14.72
CA ASP A 77 9.58 -8.19 14.17
C ASP A 77 9.27 -8.12 12.66
N ILE A 78 8.53 -7.12 12.25
CA ILE A 78 8.18 -6.87 10.84
C ILE A 78 9.44 -6.47 10.06
N ASP A 79 9.70 -7.17 8.97
CA ASP A 79 10.79 -6.90 8.01
C ASP A 79 10.33 -6.12 6.79
N ILE A 80 9.08 -6.34 6.37
CA ILE A 80 8.47 -5.74 5.18
C ILE A 80 7.14 -5.11 5.58
N LEU A 81 6.96 -3.82 5.30
CA LEU A 81 5.69 -3.12 5.49
C LEU A 81 5.15 -2.69 4.14
N VAL A 82 3.94 -3.12 3.80
CA VAL A 82 3.21 -2.65 2.63
C VAL A 82 1.99 -1.86 3.09
N ASN A 83 2.07 -0.54 2.99
CA ASN A 83 0.98 0.37 3.27
C ASN A 83 0.06 0.45 2.05
N ASN A 84 -0.96 -0.42 2.02
CA ASN A 84 -1.92 -0.51 0.92
C ASN A 84 -3.33 -0.02 1.33
N ALA A 85 -3.71 -0.10 2.60
CA ALA A 85 -5.02 0.38 3.05
C ALA A 85 -5.26 1.83 2.63
N GLY A 86 -6.42 2.11 2.08
CA GLY A 86 -6.81 3.44 1.65
C GLY A 86 -8.28 3.50 1.27
N ILE A 87 -8.80 4.71 1.27
CA ILE A 87 -10.19 5.03 0.90
C ILE A 87 -10.21 6.17 -0.10
N THR A 88 -11.35 6.36 -0.77
CA THR A 88 -11.67 7.56 -1.57
C THR A 88 -12.90 8.26 -1.02
N ARG A 89 -12.96 9.58 -1.16
CA ARG A 89 -14.10 10.45 -0.85
C ARG A 89 -14.12 11.54 -1.93
N ASP A 90 -14.57 11.13 -3.10
CA ASP A 90 -14.48 11.97 -4.30
C ASP A 90 -15.58 13.03 -4.27
N ASN A 91 -15.19 14.29 -4.38
CA ASN A 91 -16.10 15.43 -4.44
C ASN A 91 -15.37 16.64 -5.07
N LEU A 92 -16.09 17.51 -5.77
CA LEU A 92 -15.53 18.78 -6.20
C LEU A 92 -15.17 19.63 -4.98
N LEU A 93 -14.04 20.33 -5.01
CA LEU A 93 -13.53 21.10 -3.86
C LEU A 93 -14.57 22.05 -3.26
N MET A 94 -15.36 22.70 -4.10
CA MET A 94 -16.43 23.61 -3.64
C MET A 94 -17.55 22.93 -2.83
N ARG A 95 -17.68 21.60 -2.93
CA ARG A 95 -18.71 20.79 -2.26
C ARG A 95 -18.11 19.82 -1.24
N MET A 96 -16.79 19.71 -1.21
CA MET A 96 -16.08 18.79 -0.33
C MET A 96 -16.28 19.22 1.12
N LYS A 97 -16.68 18.27 1.96
CA LYS A 97 -16.83 18.50 3.41
C LYS A 97 -15.48 18.29 4.10
N ASP A 98 -15.30 18.97 5.23
CA ASP A 98 -14.08 18.83 6.04
C ASP A 98 -13.83 17.37 6.46
N GLU A 99 -14.89 16.63 6.79
CA GLU A 99 -14.77 15.20 7.13
C GLU A 99 -14.22 14.38 5.95
N GLU A 100 -14.65 14.66 4.71
CA GLU A 100 -14.15 13.97 3.51
C GLU A 100 -12.66 14.26 3.27
N TRP A 101 -12.22 15.46 3.61
CA TRP A 101 -10.81 15.84 3.54
C TRP A 101 -9.98 15.13 4.62
N PHE A 102 -10.38 15.23 5.88
CA PHE A 102 -9.61 14.69 7.00
C PHE A 102 -9.63 13.17 7.04
N ASP A 103 -10.73 12.50 6.68
CA ASP A 103 -10.80 11.04 6.54
C ASP A 103 -9.73 10.52 5.58
N ILE A 104 -9.58 11.18 4.42
CA ILE A 104 -8.59 10.81 3.42
C ILE A 104 -7.17 11.02 3.94
N LEU A 105 -6.86 12.17 4.51
CA LEU A 105 -5.53 12.43 5.05
C LEU A 105 -5.18 11.47 6.19
N GLN A 106 -6.14 11.21 7.09
CA GLN A 106 -5.94 10.30 8.22
C GLN A 106 -5.67 8.87 7.75
N THR A 107 -6.50 8.38 6.81
CA THR A 107 -6.40 6.98 6.36
C THR A 107 -5.26 6.77 5.37
N ASN A 108 -5.07 7.67 4.40
CA ASN A 108 -4.16 7.43 3.27
C ASN A 108 -2.74 8.00 3.48
N LEU A 109 -2.54 8.88 4.48
CA LEU A 109 -1.24 9.52 4.73
C LEU A 109 -0.80 9.38 6.19
N SER A 110 -1.61 9.84 7.17
CA SER A 110 -1.23 9.80 8.58
C SER A 110 -1.01 8.37 9.08
N SER A 111 -1.82 7.42 8.63
CA SER A 111 -1.67 5.99 8.97
C SER A 111 -0.30 5.45 8.56
N VAL A 112 0.19 5.85 7.38
CA VAL A 112 1.50 5.43 6.88
C VAL A 112 2.62 5.95 7.76
N TYR A 113 2.52 7.20 8.20
CA TYR A 113 3.44 7.77 9.18
C TYR A 113 3.43 6.96 10.48
N HIS A 114 2.25 6.68 11.05
CA HIS A 114 2.13 5.96 12.32
C HIS A 114 2.70 4.54 12.24
N LEU A 115 2.33 3.78 11.22
CA LEU A 115 2.82 2.41 11.03
C LEU A 115 4.34 2.38 10.79
N SER A 116 4.84 3.23 9.90
CA SER A 116 6.27 3.30 9.60
C SER A 116 7.08 3.66 10.84
N LYS A 117 6.68 4.71 11.58
CA LYS A 117 7.34 5.17 12.80
C LYS A 117 7.41 4.07 13.87
N ALA A 118 6.33 3.33 14.06
CA ALA A 118 6.24 2.31 15.11
C ALA A 118 7.22 1.15 14.90
N ILE A 119 7.48 0.74 13.65
CA ILE A 119 8.37 -0.39 13.35
C ILE A 119 9.82 0.03 13.05
N LEU A 120 10.04 1.33 12.80
CA LEU A 120 11.32 1.83 12.29
C LEU A 120 12.49 1.50 13.21
N ARG A 121 12.32 1.67 14.54
CA ARG A 121 13.38 1.39 15.53
C ARG A 121 13.88 -0.05 15.44
N THR A 122 12.98 -0.99 15.24
CA THR A 122 13.30 -2.42 15.13
C THR A 122 14.02 -2.72 13.80
N MET A 123 13.53 -2.18 12.69
CA MET A 123 14.21 -2.29 11.40
C MET A 123 15.62 -1.69 11.43
N MET A 124 15.80 -0.51 12.07
CA MET A 124 17.12 0.10 12.24
C MET A 124 18.08 -0.75 13.06
N LYS A 125 17.60 -1.41 14.13
CA LYS A 125 18.38 -2.33 14.95
C LYS A 125 18.80 -3.58 14.17
N LYS A 126 17.89 -4.13 13.37
CA LYS A 126 18.15 -5.29 12.49
C LYS A 126 19.03 -4.94 11.29
N ARG A 127 19.18 -3.65 10.97
CA ARG A 127 19.83 -3.13 9.75
C ARG A 127 19.20 -3.72 8.47
N PHE A 128 17.91 -3.95 8.52
CA PHE A 128 17.11 -4.44 7.40
C PHE A 128 15.67 -3.94 7.53
N GLY A 129 15.10 -3.47 6.44
CA GLY A 129 13.69 -3.12 6.33
C GLY A 129 13.31 -2.78 4.89
N ARG A 130 12.06 -3.08 4.54
CA ARG A 130 11.44 -2.71 3.26
C ARG A 130 10.10 -2.06 3.55
N ILE A 131 9.97 -0.78 3.24
CA ILE A 131 8.71 -0.04 3.37
C ILE A 131 8.24 0.32 1.97
N ILE A 132 7.10 -0.22 1.57
CA ILE A 132 6.49 0.00 0.27
C ILE A 132 5.13 0.64 0.48
N ASN A 133 4.96 1.84 -0.04
CA ASN A 133 3.73 2.61 0.06
C ASN A 133 2.97 2.54 -1.27
N ILE A 134 1.70 2.14 -1.23
CA ILE A 134 0.86 2.13 -2.42
C ILE A 134 0.33 3.54 -2.67
N GLY A 135 0.95 4.18 -3.65
CA GLY A 135 0.58 5.49 -4.16
C GLY A 135 -0.61 5.45 -5.12
N SER A 136 -0.59 6.34 -6.07
CA SER A 136 -1.49 6.36 -7.23
C SER A 136 -0.91 7.28 -8.29
N VAL A 137 -1.19 7.00 -9.56
CA VAL A 137 -0.86 7.89 -10.67
C VAL A 137 -1.42 9.29 -10.47
N VAL A 138 -2.61 9.42 -9.86
CA VAL A 138 -3.26 10.73 -9.62
C VAL A 138 -2.53 11.58 -8.58
N GLY A 139 -1.68 10.99 -7.73
CA GLY A 139 -0.78 11.74 -6.86
C GLY A 139 0.28 12.52 -7.61
N SER A 140 0.60 12.13 -8.85
CA SER A 140 1.56 12.81 -9.73
C SER A 140 0.88 13.68 -10.76
N MET A 141 -0.24 13.23 -11.37
CA MET A 141 -0.90 13.96 -12.45
C MET A 141 -2.10 14.80 -12.03
N GLY A 142 -2.65 14.57 -10.84
CA GLY A 142 -3.93 15.17 -10.43
C GLY A 142 -5.15 14.45 -11.03
N ASN A 143 -6.32 14.67 -10.43
CA ASN A 143 -7.61 14.26 -10.98
C ASN A 143 -8.72 15.17 -10.43
N ALA A 144 -9.61 15.63 -11.29
CA ALA A 144 -10.75 16.45 -10.88
C ALA A 144 -11.65 15.67 -9.92
N GLY A 145 -12.12 16.32 -8.85
CA GLY A 145 -12.94 15.70 -7.82
C GLY A 145 -12.16 14.89 -6.77
N GLN A 146 -10.83 14.87 -6.84
CA GLN A 146 -9.97 14.10 -5.94
C GLN A 146 -8.87 14.96 -5.27
N THR A 147 -9.14 16.22 -4.98
CA THR A 147 -8.13 17.11 -4.39
C THR A 147 -7.57 16.58 -3.07
N ASN A 148 -8.41 16.00 -2.20
CA ASN A 148 -8.03 15.33 -0.95
C ASN A 148 -7.16 14.08 -1.22
N TYR A 149 -7.60 13.21 -2.11
CA TYR A 149 -6.89 11.97 -2.44
C TYR A 149 -5.56 12.25 -3.13
N CYS A 150 -5.53 13.17 -4.10
CA CYS A 150 -4.30 13.61 -4.75
C CYS A 150 -3.32 14.21 -3.76
N ALA A 151 -3.78 15.07 -2.82
CA ALA A 151 -2.95 15.64 -1.78
C ALA A 151 -2.32 14.56 -0.88
N ALA A 152 -3.11 13.57 -0.44
CA ALA A 152 -2.60 12.46 0.37
C ALA A 152 -1.57 11.63 -0.40
N LYS A 153 -1.84 11.27 -1.66
CA LYS A 153 -0.95 10.43 -2.47
C LYS A 153 0.32 11.18 -2.93
N ALA A 154 0.24 12.47 -3.18
CA ALA A 154 1.42 13.31 -3.40
C ALA A 154 2.25 13.48 -2.12
N GLY A 155 1.61 13.72 -0.98
CA GLY A 155 2.27 13.76 0.33
C GLY A 155 3.01 12.48 0.66
N LEU A 156 2.47 11.33 0.26
CA LEU A 156 3.10 10.02 0.44
C LEU A 156 4.44 9.91 -0.32
N ILE A 157 4.53 10.50 -1.51
CA ILE A 157 5.77 10.55 -2.29
C ILE A 157 6.83 11.38 -1.56
N GLY A 158 6.47 12.57 -1.07
CA GLY A 158 7.35 13.43 -0.28
C GLY A 158 7.82 12.76 1.01
N PHE A 159 6.88 12.17 1.77
CA PHE A 159 7.17 11.39 2.98
C PHE A 159 8.18 10.27 2.70
N SER A 160 7.93 9.48 1.65
CA SER A 160 8.79 8.33 1.30
C SER A 160 10.20 8.75 0.95
N LYS A 161 10.37 9.84 0.19
CA LYS A 161 11.69 10.39 -0.18
C LYS A 161 12.46 10.89 1.05
N ALA A 162 11.79 11.59 1.97
CA ALA A 162 12.43 12.08 3.18
C ALA A 162 12.86 10.91 4.09
N LEU A 163 11.95 9.98 4.36
CA LEU A 163 12.24 8.82 5.20
C LEU A 163 13.36 7.94 4.60
N ALA A 164 13.35 7.75 3.27
CA ALA A 164 14.41 7.01 2.58
C ALA A 164 15.80 7.58 2.87
N LYS A 165 15.95 8.92 2.86
CA LYS A 165 17.22 9.58 3.19
C LYS A 165 17.64 9.37 4.64
N GLU A 166 16.70 9.38 5.57
CA GLU A 166 16.96 9.21 7.00
C GLU A 166 17.49 7.81 7.33
N VAL A 167 16.99 6.77 6.63
CA VAL A 167 17.20 5.38 7.04
C VAL A 167 18.08 4.55 6.10
N ALA A 168 18.49 5.09 4.96
CA ALA A 168 19.30 4.39 3.97
C ALA A 168 20.56 3.76 4.56
N SER A 169 21.29 4.48 5.44
CA SER A 169 22.51 3.99 6.10
C SER A 169 22.27 2.81 7.03
N ARG A 170 21.01 2.48 7.31
CA ARG A 170 20.59 1.35 8.13
C ARG A 170 20.09 0.15 7.32
N GLY A 171 20.30 0.13 6.01
CA GLY A 171 19.88 -0.96 5.14
C GLY A 171 18.36 -1.05 4.94
N ILE A 172 17.66 0.07 5.16
CA ILE A 172 16.21 0.17 5.00
C ILE A 172 15.92 0.94 3.72
N THR A 173 15.02 0.41 2.88
CA THR A 173 14.52 1.11 1.70
C THR A 173 13.07 1.52 1.87
N VAL A 174 12.73 2.69 1.35
CA VAL A 174 11.36 3.24 1.39
C VAL A 174 10.99 3.69 -0.01
N ASN A 175 10.02 3.02 -0.63
CA ASN A 175 9.64 3.27 -2.00
C ASN A 175 8.11 3.39 -2.14
N VAL A 176 7.67 4.01 -3.22
CA VAL A 176 6.27 4.11 -3.61
C VAL A 176 6.04 3.28 -4.87
N VAL A 177 4.99 2.47 -4.87
CA VAL A 177 4.42 1.91 -6.11
C VAL A 177 3.20 2.73 -6.44
N ALA A 178 3.15 3.32 -7.62
CA ALA A 178 2.06 4.18 -8.08
C ALA A 178 1.25 3.48 -9.19
N PRO A 179 0.14 2.80 -8.84
CA PRO A 179 -0.75 2.19 -9.79
C PRO A 179 -1.43 3.22 -10.71
N GLY A 180 -1.69 2.82 -11.96
CA GLY A 180 -2.70 3.45 -12.81
C GLY A 180 -4.11 2.92 -12.49
N PHE A 181 -4.96 2.80 -13.50
CA PHE A 181 -6.27 2.16 -13.37
C PHE A 181 -6.11 0.64 -13.36
N ILE A 182 -6.52 0.03 -12.25
CA ILE A 182 -6.39 -1.42 -11.99
C ILE A 182 -7.79 -2.04 -11.96
N ALA A 183 -7.98 -3.14 -12.68
CA ALA A 183 -9.21 -3.92 -12.66
C ALA A 183 -9.43 -4.50 -11.26
N THR A 184 -10.41 -3.96 -10.56
CA THR A 184 -10.83 -4.37 -9.21
C THR A 184 -12.35 -4.21 -9.13
N ASP A 185 -12.96 -4.69 -8.04
CA ASP A 185 -14.39 -4.52 -7.80
C ASP A 185 -14.87 -3.06 -7.97
N MET A 186 -13.97 -2.08 -7.76
CA MET A 186 -14.28 -0.65 -7.96
C MET A 186 -14.39 -0.26 -9.44
N THR A 187 -13.70 -0.93 -10.33
CA THR A 187 -13.75 -0.67 -11.78
C THR A 187 -14.80 -1.51 -12.49
N ASP A 188 -15.19 -2.64 -11.90
CA ASP A 188 -16.18 -3.56 -12.48
C ASP A 188 -17.58 -2.94 -12.56
N VAL A 189 -17.88 -2.03 -11.63
CA VAL A 189 -19.16 -1.30 -11.60
C VAL A 189 -19.27 -0.12 -12.56
N LEU A 190 -18.17 0.22 -13.28
CA LEU A 190 -18.17 1.30 -14.25
C LEU A 190 -18.94 0.88 -15.52
N SER A 191 -19.64 1.84 -16.14
CA SER A 191 -20.26 1.61 -17.45
C SER A 191 -19.21 1.33 -18.52
N GLU A 192 -19.60 0.61 -19.57
CA GLU A 192 -18.71 0.32 -20.72
C GLU A 192 -18.17 1.59 -21.38
N GLU A 193 -18.98 2.65 -21.44
CA GLU A 193 -18.55 3.95 -21.94
C GLU A 193 -17.41 4.55 -21.11
N LEU A 194 -17.55 4.53 -19.77
CA LEU A 194 -16.49 5.00 -18.87
C LEU A 194 -15.24 4.13 -18.96
N LYS A 195 -15.40 2.80 -19.06
CA LYS A 195 -14.26 1.89 -19.25
C LYS A 195 -13.51 2.20 -20.54
N ASN A 196 -14.24 2.39 -21.66
CA ASN A 196 -13.64 2.74 -22.94
C ASN A 196 -12.91 4.09 -22.88
N ASN A 197 -13.50 5.10 -22.23
CA ASN A 197 -12.84 6.39 -22.03
C ASN A 197 -11.55 6.27 -21.19
N LEU A 198 -11.53 5.42 -20.17
CA LEU A 198 -10.32 5.15 -19.39
C LEU A 198 -9.25 4.45 -20.24
N LEU A 199 -9.64 3.49 -21.09
CA LEU A 199 -8.71 2.76 -21.95
C LEU A 199 -8.02 3.67 -22.96
N THR A 200 -8.67 4.73 -23.45
CA THR A 200 -8.03 5.71 -24.35
C THR A 200 -6.88 6.48 -23.70
N GLN A 201 -6.87 6.56 -22.35
CA GLN A 201 -5.83 7.25 -21.60
C GLN A 201 -4.64 6.35 -21.25
N ILE A 202 -4.74 5.04 -21.53
CA ILE A 202 -3.72 4.05 -21.17
C ILE A 202 -3.03 3.56 -22.45
N PRO A 203 -1.78 3.98 -22.73
CA PRO A 203 -1.07 3.55 -23.95
C PRO A 203 -0.96 2.03 -24.11
N ALA A 204 -0.92 1.27 -23.01
CA ALA A 204 -0.92 -0.20 -23.05
C ALA A 204 -2.26 -0.82 -23.51
N GLY A 205 -3.33 -0.02 -23.69
CA GLY A 205 -4.63 -0.45 -24.20
C GLY A 205 -5.42 -1.38 -23.28
N ARG A 206 -5.02 -1.52 -22.02
CA ARG A 206 -5.72 -2.35 -21.02
C ARG A 206 -5.64 -1.74 -19.64
N LEU A 207 -6.60 -2.07 -18.79
CA LEU A 207 -6.45 -1.87 -17.35
C LEU A 207 -5.31 -2.76 -16.83
N GLY A 208 -4.62 -2.30 -15.80
CA GLY A 208 -3.70 -3.14 -15.04
C GLY A 208 -4.47 -4.18 -14.23
N GLU A 209 -3.81 -5.27 -13.87
CA GLU A 209 -4.35 -6.26 -12.92
C GLU A 209 -3.71 -6.06 -11.54
N PRO A 210 -4.38 -6.45 -10.44
CA PRO A 210 -3.78 -6.43 -9.10
C PRO A 210 -2.42 -7.13 -9.05
N LYS A 211 -2.23 -8.18 -9.87
CA LYS A 211 -0.99 -8.94 -9.99
C LYS A 211 0.16 -8.12 -10.62
N ASP A 212 -0.14 -7.16 -11.50
CA ASP A 212 0.88 -6.27 -12.07
C ASP A 212 1.52 -5.42 -10.95
N ILE A 213 0.69 -4.95 -10.00
CA ILE A 213 1.14 -4.20 -8.83
C ILE A 213 1.86 -5.10 -7.83
N ALA A 214 1.32 -6.30 -7.58
CA ALA A 214 1.89 -7.25 -6.62
C ALA A 214 3.33 -7.65 -6.99
N LYS A 215 3.61 -7.89 -8.27
CA LYS A 215 4.96 -8.19 -8.76
C LYS A 215 5.93 -7.03 -8.55
N ALA A 216 5.50 -5.79 -8.79
CA ALA A 216 6.32 -4.61 -8.53
C ALA A 216 6.63 -4.43 -7.03
N VAL A 217 5.63 -4.64 -6.17
CA VAL A 217 5.81 -4.64 -4.71
C VAL A 217 6.79 -5.73 -4.28
N ALA A 218 6.61 -6.96 -4.76
CA ALA A 218 7.49 -8.07 -4.43
C ALA A 218 8.94 -7.82 -4.89
N PHE A 219 9.14 -7.24 -6.06
CA PHE A 219 10.46 -6.81 -6.51
C PHE A 219 11.09 -5.80 -5.55
N LEU A 220 10.39 -4.72 -5.20
CA LEU A 220 10.89 -3.71 -4.27
C LEU A 220 11.11 -4.24 -2.84
N ALA A 221 10.40 -5.29 -2.45
CA ALA A 221 10.58 -5.96 -1.16
C ALA A 221 11.76 -6.95 -1.15
N SER A 222 12.32 -7.31 -2.30
CA SER A 222 13.41 -8.27 -2.43
C SER A 222 14.79 -7.67 -2.14
N GLU A 223 15.82 -8.53 -2.09
CA GLU A 223 17.21 -8.10 -2.01
C GLU A 223 17.69 -7.48 -3.34
N ASP A 224 17.10 -7.88 -4.47
CA ASP A 224 17.45 -7.36 -5.79
C ASP A 224 17.21 -5.85 -5.92
N ALA A 225 16.29 -5.32 -5.11
CA ALA A 225 15.97 -3.90 -5.03
C ALA A 225 16.70 -3.16 -3.88
N SER A 226 17.74 -3.75 -3.30
CA SER A 226 18.43 -3.17 -2.12
C SER A 226 19.09 -1.81 -2.37
N TYR A 227 19.34 -1.46 -3.62
CA TYR A 227 19.89 -0.15 -4.02
C TYR A 227 18.83 0.81 -4.58
N ILE A 228 17.55 0.39 -4.60
CA ILE A 228 16.41 1.23 -5.03
C ILE A 228 15.77 1.84 -3.79
N ASN A 229 15.92 3.17 -3.63
CA ASN A 229 15.46 3.86 -2.43
C ASN A 229 14.93 5.26 -2.75
N GLY A 230 13.76 5.60 -2.20
CA GLY A 230 13.10 6.89 -2.42
C GLY A 230 12.43 7.03 -3.80
N THR A 231 12.31 5.93 -4.56
CA THR A 231 11.69 5.97 -5.89
C THR A 231 10.17 5.93 -5.83
N THR A 232 9.55 6.48 -6.86
CA THR A 232 8.15 6.22 -7.21
C THR A 232 8.13 5.36 -8.46
N LEU A 233 7.86 4.06 -8.29
CA LEU A 233 7.73 3.12 -9.40
C LEU A 233 6.30 3.20 -9.97
N HIS A 234 6.19 3.79 -11.14
CA HIS A 234 4.91 3.90 -11.85
C HIS A 234 4.57 2.57 -12.54
N VAL A 235 3.39 2.00 -12.21
CA VAL A 235 2.86 0.76 -12.80
C VAL A 235 1.47 1.08 -13.36
N ASN A 236 1.42 1.70 -14.53
CA ASN A 236 0.22 2.37 -15.04
C ASN A 236 0.00 2.22 -16.56
N GLY A 237 0.69 1.28 -17.21
CA GLY A 237 0.54 1.06 -18.64
C GLY A 237 0.94 2.24 -19.53
N GLY A 238 1.80 3.14 -19.03
CA GLY A 238 2.24 4.34 -19.75
C GLY A 238 1.32 5.56 -19.60
N MET A 239 0.29 5.47 -18.74
CA MET A 239 -0.65 6.58 -18.50
C MET A 239 0.05 7.84 -17.97
N TYR A 240 1.09 7.65 -17.19
CA TYR A 240 1.98 8.71 -16.71
C TYR A 240 3.43 8.23 -16.78
N MET A 241 4.29 9.07 -17.34
CA MET A 241 5.73 8.86 -17.48
C MET A 241 6.46 10.03 -16.81
N SER A 242 7.40 9.75 -15.90
CA SER A 242 8.22 10.75 -15.19
C SER A 242 9.67 10.65 -15.61
#